data_9b4e80e3d6d5b6468b55d14ed752da1c
#
_entry.id   9b4e80e3d6d5b6468b55d14ed752da1c
#
_cell.length_a   1.000
_cell.length_b   1.000
_cell.length_c   1.000
_cell.angle_alpha   90.00
_cell.angle_beta   90.00
_cell.angle_gamma   90.00
#
_symmetry.space_group_name_H-M   'P 1'
#
loop_
_entity.id
_entity.type
_entity.pdbx_description
1 polymer ?
#
loop_
_entity_poly.entity_id
_entity_poly.type
_entity_poly.pdbx_seq_one_letter_code
_entity_poly.pdbx_strand_id
1 'polypeptide(L)'
;MAPTFVRTTAAVFAIATVPAGAAGFPDKPIRILTPFSAGSVTDLLARPLAAKLNEAWGQPVVVDNRTGAGGSIAAEIVAKATPDGYTLLVGATGPTVVNPLLVKNLAYDAQRAFTPVTLVATNNLLMTVPPSLPVKSVRELLELARAKPGELRYGSPGIGSSPHLAGEMLKSMAGIDMVHVAYKGSPQYTVDLLAGRIDLVIAAAGALLPHIKSGRLRLLAVSTAARDPAMPDVPTVNESVPGFEVAGWFGLLTTAGTPAPVVNKLFAELVRILGEPAVKNLYANAGLEATVSASPAEFAAYIRSEREKWAKVVKAANIRIE
;
A
#
# COMPACT_ATOMS: atom_id res chain seq x y z
N MET A 1 76.97 28.82 24.07
CA MET A 1 76.31 27.52 23.97
C MET A 1 74.80 27.74 24.00
N ALA A 2 74.13 27.68 22.87
CA ALA A 2 72.67 27.86 22.78
C ALA A 2 72.03 26.47 22.65
N PRO A 3 70.90 26.16 23.31
CA PRO A 3 70.25 24.85 23.24
C PRO A 3 69.34 24.80 22.00
N THR A 4 69.54 23.77 21.20
CA THR A 4 68.75 23.45 20.01
C THR A 4 67.44 22.77 20.45
N PHE A 5 66.29 23.41 20.22
CA PHE A 5 64.96 22.81 20.45
C PHE A 5 64.57 21.96 19.23
N VAL A 6 64.47 20.65 19.44
CA VAL A 6 63.89 19.72 18.45
C VAL A 6 62.36 19.79 18.58
N ARG A 7 61.68 20.28 17.53
CA ARG A 7 60.22 20.24 17.39
C ARG A 7 59.82 18.88 16.85
N THR A 8 59.22 18.03 17.69
CA THR A 8 58.58 16.81 17.25
C THR A 8 57.16 17.09 16.72
N THR A 9 56.96 16.98 15.43
CA THR A 9 55.64 17.15 14.78
C THR A 9 54.90 15.81 14.91
N ALA A 10 53.87 15.76 15.76
CA ALA A 10 52.98 14.60 15.84
C ALA A 10 52.00 14.67 14.68
N ALA A 11 52.10 13.70 13.76
CA ALA A 11 51.10 13.50 12.66
C ALA A 11 49.89 12.80 13.26
N VAL A 12 48.74 13.51 13.34
CA VAL A 12 47.46 12.92 13.70
C VAL A 12 46.91 12.23 12.47
N PHE A 13 46.96 10.90 12.45
CA PHE A 13 46.25 10.09 11.46
C PHE A 13 44.77 10.11 11.82
N ALA A 14 43.96 10.85 11.03
CA ALA A 14 42.51 10.75 11.09
C ALA A 14 42.09 9.39 10.49
N ILE A 15 41.75 8.44 11.36
CA ILE A 15 41.11 7.19 10.95
C ILE A 15 39.71 7.55 10.48
N ALA A 16 39.51 7.60 9.18
CA ALA A 16 38.19 7.67 8.59
C ALA A 16 37.44 6.37 8.93
N THR A 17 36.55 6.42 9.91
CA THR A 17 35.65 5.29 10.19
C THR A 17 34.69 5.13 9.02
N VAL A 18 34.97 4.19 8.14
CA VAL A 18 34.01 3.70 7.14
C VAL A 18 32.85 3.10 7.94
N PRO A 19 31.59 3.53 7.72
CA PRO A 19 30.46 2.92 8.41
C PRO A 19 30.40 1.43 8.04
N ALA A 20 30.60 0.56 9.02
CA ALA A 20 30.69 -0.88 8.89
C ALA A 20 29.37 -1.59 8.44
N GLY A 21 28.35 -0.83 8.06
CA GLY A 21 27.00 -1.35 7.84
C GLY A 21 26.68 -1.94 6.47
N ALA A 22 27.52 -1.76 5.43
CA ALA A 22 27.13 -2.18 4.07
C ALA A 22 27.90 -3.38 3.53
N ALA A 23 29.09 -3.69 4.03
CA ALA A 23 29.96 -4.73 3.46
C ALA A 23 29.41 -6.16 3.63
N GLY A 24 28.51 -6.42 4.57
CA GLY A 24 27.93 -7.73 4.85
C GLY A 24 26.40 -7.82 4.76
N PHE A 25 25.68 -6.74 4.45
CA PHE A 25 24.21 -6.80 4.35
C PHE A 25 23.75 -7.62 3.15
N PRO A 26 22.76 -8.55 3.29
CA PRO A 26 22.26 -9.08 4.55
C PRO A 26 23.14 -10.24 5.09
N ASP A 27 23.40 -10.26 6.38
CA ASP A 27 24.12 -11.33 7.10
C ASP A 27 23.23 -12.07 8.14
N LYS A 28 21.97 -11.64 8.27
CA LYS A 28 20.95 -12.22 9.14
C LYS A 28 19.56 -12.18 8.47
N PRO A 29 18.54 -12.85 9.04
CA PRO A 29 17.20 -12.87 8.48
C PRO A 29 16.58 -11.48 8.34
N ILE A 30 15.90 -11.25 7.21
CA ILE A 30 15.10 -10.05 6.92
C ILE A 30 13.63 -10.34 7.24
N ARG A 31 12.94 -9.36 7.80
CA ARG A 31 11.51 -9.43 8.10
C ARG A 31 10.76 -8.40 7.28
N ILE A 32 9.75 -8.86 6.51
CA ILE A 32 8.83 -8.01 5.76
C ILE A 32 7.50 -8.00 6.47
N LEU A 33 7.12 -6.86 7.05
CA LEU A 33 5.81 -6.68 7.67
C LEU A 33 4.78 -6.31 6.61
N THR A 34 3.62 -6.98 6.68
CA THR A 34 2.44 -6.65 5.89
C THR A 34 1.34 -6.15 6.80
N PRO A 35 0.65 -5.04 6.43
CA PRO A 35 -0.33 -4.39 7.31
C PRO A 35 -1.69 -5.11 7.39
N PHE A 36 -1.91 -6.13 6.53
CA PHE A 36 -3.19 -6.83 6.43
C PHE A 36 -3.01 -8.35 6.54
N SER A 37 -4.14 -9.08 6.65
CA SER A 37 -4.14 -10.53 6.86
C SER A 37 -3.47 -11.30 5.73
N ALA A 38 -3.05 -12.53 6.03
CA ALA A 38 -2.59 -13.48 5.02
C ALA A 38 -3.63 -13.64 3.90
N GLY A 39 -3.16 -13.75 2.65
CA GLY A 39 -3.99 -13.76 1.44
C GLY A 39 -4.54 -12.39 1.02
N SER A 40 -4.23 -11.31 1.75
CA SER A 40 -4.51 -9.95 1.29
C SER A 40 -3.53 -9.52 0.20
N VAL A 41 -3.84 -8.41 -0.47
CA VAL A 41 -2.98 -7.86 -1.55
C VAL A 41 -1.53 -7.66 -1.09
N THR A 42 -1.31 -7.09 0.10
CA THR A 42 0.04 -6.87 0.63
C THR A 42 0.79 -8.17 0.92
N ASP A 43 0.08 -9.21 1.32
CA ASP A 43 0.66 -10.55 1.54
C ASP A 43 1.02 -11.21 0.20
N LEU A 44 0.13 -11.10 -0.81
CA LEU A 44 0.38 -11.60 -2.17
C LEU A 44 1.58 -10.91 -2.83
N LEU A 45 1.84 -9.63 -2.52
CA LEU A 45 3.02 -8.90 -2.96
C LEU A 45 4.28 -9.34 -2.21
N ALA A 46 4.20 -9.47 -0.88
CA ALA A 46 5.35 -9.73 -0.03
C ALA A 46 5.97 -11.12 -0.24
N ARG A 47 5.14 -12.17 -0.40
CA ARG A 47 5.64 -13.55 -0.47
C ARG A 47 6.55 -13.84 -1.67
N PRO A 48 6.20 -13.45 -2.91
CA PRO A 48 7.11 -13.61 -4.05
C PRO A 48 8.42 -12.82 -3.87
N LEU A 49 8.34 -11.60 -3.33
CA LEU A 49 9.54 -10.79 -3.04
C LEU A 49 10.42 -11.47 -1.99
N ALA A 50 9.84 -11.96 -0.89
CA ALA A 50 10.58 -12.67 0.15
C ALA A 50 11.27 -13.92 -0.39
N ALA A 51 10.58 -14.74 -1.20
CA ALA A 51 11.16 -15.93 -1.82
C ALA A 51 12.34 -15.57 -2.72
N LYS A 52 12.19 -14.55 -3.56
CA LYS A 52 13.24 -14.11 -4.50
C LYS A 52 14.44 -13.46 -3.79
N LEU A 53 14.20 -12.66 -2.75
CA LEU A 53 15.27 -12.09 -1.92
C LEU A 53 16.04 -13.19 -1.18
N ASN A 54 15.35 -14.22 -0.67
CA ASN A 54 15.99 -15.37 -0.05
C ASN A 54 16.87 -16.11 -1.07
N GLU A 55 16.35 -16.38 -2.29
CA GLU A 55 17.09 -17.01 -3.36
C GLU A 55 18.35 -16.21 -3.74
N ALA A 56 18.23 -14.89 -3.86
CA ALA A 56 19.32 -14.01 -4.28
C ALA A 56 20.43 -13.85 -3.23
N TRP A 57 20.07 -13.83 -1.94
CA TRP A 57 21.01 -13.48 -0.87
C TRP A 57 21.39 -14.64 0.06
N GLY A 58 20.70 -15.78 -0.06
CA GLY A 58 20.94 -16.93 0.81
C GLY A 58 20.58 -16.70 2.28
N GLN A 59 19.87 -15.60 2.57
CA GLN A 59 19.42 -15.26 3.92
C GLN A 59 17.89 -15.41 4.01
N PRO A 60 17.36 -15.96 5.12
CA PRO A 60 15.92 -16.10 5.30
C PRO A 60 15.21 -14.74 5.21
N VAL A 61 14.13 -14.67 4.44
CA VAL A 61 13.23 -13.51 4.37
C VAL A 61 11.84 -13.94 4.79
N VAL A 62 11.37 -13.42 5.93
CA VAL A 62 10.12 -13.84 6.58
C VAL A 62 9.04 -12.78 6.38
N VAL A 63 7.87 -13.20 5.89
CA VAL A 63 6.68 -12.34 5.81
C VAL A 63 5.89 -12.47 7.11
N ASP A 64 5.63 -11.32 7.75
CA ASP A 64 4.92 -11.23 9.02
C ASP A 64 3.69 -10.33 8.91
N ASN A 65 2.50 -10.91 9.01
CA ASN A 65 1.24 -10.21 8.90
C ASN A 65 0.84 -9.59 10.24
N ARG A 66 0.91 -8.25 10.36
CA ARG A 66 0.53 -7.47 11.55
C ARG A 66 -0.67 -6.59 11.25
N THR A 67 -1.85 -7.13 11.49
CA THR A 67 -3.13 -6.49 11.15
C THR A 67 -3.59 -5.55 12.25
N GLY A 68 -4.43 -4.57 11.89
CA GLY A 68 -5.14 -3.69 12.82
C GLY A 68 -4.89 -2.21 12.57
N ALA A 69 -5.80 -1.38 13.07
CA ALA A 69 -5.80 0.07 12.95
C ALA A 69 -5.53 0.56 11.51
N GLY A 70 -6.20 -0.05 10.49
CA GLY A 70 -5.99 0.31 9.07
C GLY A 70 -4.55 0.11 8.58
N GLY A 71 -3.80 -0.83 9.20
CA GLY A 71 -2.39 -1.12 8.88
C GLY A 71 -1.37 -0.35 9.72
N SER A 72 -1.81 0.53 10.61
CA SER A 72 -0.91 1.35 11.42
C SER A 72 -0.07 0.52 12.41
N ILE A 73 -0.55 -0.65 12.86
CA ILE A 73 0.22 -1.54 13.76
C ILE A 73 1.50 -2.03 13.07
N ALA A 74 1.43 -2.50 11.83
CA ALA A 74 2.63 -2.92 11.10
C ALA A 74 3.59 -1.73 10.86
N ALA A 75 3.05 -0.59 10.49
CA ALA A 75 3.82 0.63 10.26
C ALA A 75 4.53 1.10 11.53
N GLU A 76 3.87 1.07 12.69
CA GLU A 76 4.47 1.42 13.99
C GLU A 76 5.65 0.53 14.34
N ILE A 77 5.53 -0.79 14.13
CA ILE A 77 6.62 -1.74 14.39
C ILE A 77 7.86 -1.39 13.56
N VAL A 78 7.68 -1.10 12.26
CA VAL A 78 8.79 -0.72 11.38
C VAL A 78 9.34 0.67 11.75
N ALA A 79 8.47 1.62 12.07
CA ALA A 79 8.88 2.96 12.49
C ALA A 79 9.80 2.96 13.72
N LYS A 80 9.60 2.00 14.62
CA LYS A 80 10.37 1.83 15.87
C LYS A 80 11.52 0.80 15.78
N ALA A 81 11.69 0.16 14.61
CA ALA A 81 12.77 -0.82 14.42
C ALA A 81 14.13 -0.17 14.29
N THR A 82 15.19 -0.97 14.44
CA THR A 82 16.56 -0.53 14.18
C THR A 82 16.71 -0.11 12.71
N PRO A 83 17.36 1.03 12.40
CA PRO A 83 17.54 1.50 11.02
C PRO A 83 18.70 0.77 10.33
N ASP A 84 18.63 -0.56 10.23
CA ASP A 84 19.67 -1.43 9.67
C ASP A 84 19.25 -2.13 8.36
N GLY A 85 17.99 -1.94 7.92
CA GLY A 85 17.46 -2.53 6.69
C GLY A 85 16.87 -3.93 6.84
N TYR A 86 16.89 -4.54 8.03
CA TYR A 86 16.37 -5.89 8.25
C TYR A 86 14.88 -5.95 8.59
N THR A 87 14.27 -4.80 8.83
CA THR A 87 12.82 -4.70 9.04
C THR A 87 12.22 -3.81 7.97
N LEU A 88 11.38 -4.41 7.12
CA LEU A 88 10.78 -3.76 5.97
C LEU A 88 9.26 -3.70 6.15
N LEU A 89 8.61 -2.71 5.54
CA LEU A 89 7.16 -2.56 5.49
C LEU A 89 6.69 -2.65 4.04
N VAL A 90 5.72 -3.50 3.76
CA VAL A 90 4.88 -3.28 2.58
C VAL A 90 3.95 -2.13 2.90
N GLY A 91 4.35 -0.94 2.50
CA GLY A 91 3.56 0.27 2.66
C GLY A 91 2.39 0.29 1.69
N ALA A 92 1.32 0.95 2.12
CA ALA A 92 0.11 1.18 1.34
C ALA A 92 -0.44 2.58 1.69
N THR A 93 -1.36 3.10 0.90
CA THR A 93 -1.94 4.45 1.07
C THR A 93 -2.39 4.72 2.52
N GLY A 94 -3.04 3.75 3.17
CA GLY A 94 -3.55 3.91 4.54
C GLY A 94 -2.46 4.29 5.54
N PRO A 95 -1.60 3.35 5.92
CA PRO A 95 -0.65 3.56 7.02
C PRO A 95 0.43 4.61 6.72
N THR A 96 0.72 4.90 5.44
CA THR A 96 1.82 5.81 5.07
C THR A 96 1.36 7.21 4.70
N VAL A 97 0.10 7.38 4.27
CA VAL A 97 -0.42 8.66 3.75
C VAL A 97 -1.65 9.13 4.50
N VAL A 98 -2.69 8.30 4.61
CA VAL A 98 -4.02 8.74 5.02
C VAL A 98 -4.23 8.68 6.53
N ASN A 99 -3.80 7.60 7.20
CA ASN A 99 -3.95 7.50 8.66
C ASN A 99 -3.29 8.68 9.39
N PRO A 100 -2.10 9.19 8.94
CA PRO A 100 -1.52 10.41 9.51
C PRO A 100 -2.38 11.68 9.36
N LEU A 101 -3.30 11.71 8.41
CA LEU A 101 -4.22 12.83 8.21
C LEU A 101 -5.48 12.72 9.07
N LEU A 102 -5.85 11.52 9.45
CA LEU A 102 -7.12 11.20 10.09
C LEU A 102 -6.99 10.87 11.59
N VAL A 103 -5.90 10.19 11.99
CA VAL A 103 -5.70 9.71 13.37
C VAL A 103 -4.88 10.72 14.17
N LYS A 104 -5.50 11.35 15.17
CA LYS A 104 -4.85 12.39 15.99
C LYS A 104 -3.66 11.89 16.81
N ASN A 105 -3.72 10.65 17.32
CA ASN A 105 -2.72 10.07 18.21
C ASN A 105 -2.04 8.86 17.56
N LEU A 106 -1.54 9.03 16.33
CA LEU A 106 -0.80 7.98 15.66
C LEU A 106 0.55 7.76 16.38
N ALA A 107 0.91 6.51 16.63
CA ALA A 107 2.10 6.16 17.41
C ALA A 107 3.44 6.35 16.66
N TYR A 108 3.39 6.86 15.42
CA TYR A 108 4.54 7.19 14.57
C TYR A 108 4.27 8.42 13.71
N ASP A 109 5.33 9.14 13.37
CA ASP A 109 5.30 10.24 12.39
C ASP A 109 5.58 9.66 10.98
N ALA A 110 4.55 9.40 10.19
CA ALA A 110 4.73 8.81 8.87
C ALA A 110 5.56 9.66 7.89
N GLN A 111 5.79 10.95 8.19
CA GLN A 111 6.63 11.81 7.35
C GLN A 111 8.12 11.58 7.60
N ARG A 112 8.46 11.11 8.80
CA ARG A 112 9.85 11.00 9.27
C ARG A 112 10.25 9.58 9.62
N ALA A 113 9.28 8.67 9.81
CA ALA A 113 9.53 7.33 10.35
C ALA A 113 10.09 6.34 9.32
N PHE A 114 9.99 6.64 8.03
CA PHE A 114 10.35 5.68 6.98
C PHE A 114 11.34 6.25 5.96
N THR A 115 12.20 5.36 5.48
CA THR A 115 12.98 5.56 4.27
C THR A 115 12.34 4.74 3.15
N PRO A 116 11.78 5.37 2.10
CA PRO A 116 11.25 4.69 0.93
C PRO A 116 12.35 3.94 0.16
N VAL A 117 12.05 2.71 -0.27
CA VAL A 117 12.95 1.91 -1.11
C VAL A 117 12.50 1.95 -2.56
N THR A 118 11.30 1.44 -2.86
CA THR A 118 10.71 1.52 -4.21
C THR A 118 9.22 1.30 -4.18
N LEU A 119 8.50 1.83 -5.16
CA LEU A 119 7.17 1.38 -5.54
C LEU A 119 7.28 -0.09 -5.98
N VAL A 120 6.28 -0.90 -5.66
CA VAL A 120 6.28 -2.35 -5.95
C VAL A 120 5.15 -2.71 -6.89
N ALA A 121 3.99 -2.13 -6.67
CA ALA A 121 2.82 -2.34 -7.52
C ALA A 121 1.84 -1.18 -7.41
N THR A 122 1.05 -1.02 -8.47
CA THR A 122 -0.18 -0.24 -8.50
C THR A 122 -1.36 -1.14 -8.83
N ASN A 123 -2.57 -0.67 -8.54
CA ASN A 123 -3.78 -1.38 -8.92
C ASN A 123 -4.95 -0.43 -9.10
N ASN A 124 -5.81 -0.78 -10.03
CA ASN A 124 -7.15 -0.23 -10.14
C ASN A 124 -8.06 -0.91 -9.12
N LEU A 125 -9.02 -0.16 -8.57
CA LEU A 125 -10.03 -0.74 -7.71
C LEU A 125 -11.27 -1.07 -8.56
N LEU A 126 -11.91 -2.19 -8.23
CA LEU A 126 -13.11 -2.69 -8.87
C LEU A 126 -14.31 -2.40 -7.96
N MET A 127 -15.31 -1.69 -8.47
CA MET A 127 -16.62 -1.55 -7.82
C MET A 127 -17.44 -2.80 -8.08
N THR A 128 -17.64 -3.60 -7.04
CA THR A 128 -18.18 -4.96 -7.17
C THR A 128 -19.29 -5.18 -6.15
N VAL A 129 -20.37 -5.82 -6.62
CA VAL A 129 -21.58 -6.13 -5.83
C VAL A 129 -21.95 -7.62 -5.94
N PRO A 130 -22.68 -8.20 -4.97
CA PRO A 130 -23.27 -9.54 -5.14
C PRO A 130 -24.42 -9.50 -6.15
N PRO A 131 -24.70 -10.58 -6.90
CA PRO A 131 -25.83 -10.65 -7.84
C PRO A 131 -27.20 -10.46 -7.19
N SER A 132 -27.32 -10.69 -5.89
CA SER A 132 -28.54 -10.48 -5.09
C SER A 132 -28.90 -8.99 -4.94
N LEU A 133 -27.93 -8.09 -5.05
CA LEU A 133 -28.22 -6.65 -5.10
C LEU A 133 -28.80 -6.32 -6.48
N PRO A 134 -30.02 -5.73 -6.56
CA PRO A 134 -30.73 -5.54 -7.84
C PRO A 134 -30.23 -4.31 -8.63
N VAL A 135 -28.90 -4.20 -8.82
CA VAL A 135 -28.26 -3.13 -9.58
C VAL A 135 -27.31 -3.69 -10.63
N LYS A 136 -27.24 -3.04 -11.80
CA LYS A 136 -26.39 -3.45 -12.94
C LYS A 136 -25.42 -2.35 -13.39
N SER A 137 -25.52 -1.16 -12.80
CA SER A 137 -24.70 0.00 -13.14
C SER A 137 -24.40 0.85 -11.91
N VAL A 138 -23.39 1.72 -12.01
CA VAL A 138 -23.10 2.73 -10.97
C VAL A 138 -24.32 3.62 -10.75
N ARG A 139 -25.01 4.04 -11.80
CA ARG A 139 -26.22 4.87 -11.71
C ARG A 139 -27.30 4.21 -10.85
N GLU A 140 -27.64 2.95 -11.14
CA GLU A 140 -28.66 2.21 -10.38
C GLU A 140 -28.24 2.02 -8.90
N LEU A 141 -26.94 1.81 -8.63
CA LEU A 141 -26.41 1.76 -7.26
C LEU A 141 -26.62 3.09 -6.53
N LEU A 142 -26.34 4.22 -7.19
CA LEU A 142 -26.53 5.54 -6.59
C LEU A 142 -28.01 5.86 -6.36
N GLU A 143 -28.90 5.46 -7.28
CA GLU A 143 -30.34 5.58 -7.13
C GLU A 143 -30.85 4.78 -5.92
N LEU A 144 -30.40 3.53 -5.80
CA LEU A 144 -30.73 2.67 -4.66
C LEU A 144 -30.23 3.26 -3.34
N ALA A 145 -28.98 3.77 -3.30
CA ALA A 145 -28.41 4.39 -2.10
C ALA A 145 -29.16 5.67 -1.68
N ARG A 146 -29.65 6.46 -2.65
CA ARG A 146 -30.50 7.62 -2.34
C ARG A 146 -31.89 7.24 -1.85
N ALA A 147 -32.45 6.15 -2.36
CA ALA A 147 -33.75 5.65 -1.92
C ALA A 147 -33.70 5.01 -0.52
N LYS A 148 -32.51 4.56 -0.10
CA LYS A 148 -32.27 3.84 1.15
C LYS A 148 -31.02 4.37 1.88
N PRO A 149 -31.06 5.62 2.38
CA PRO A 149 -29.90 6.22 3.05
C PRO A 149 -29.48 5.42 4.28
N GLY A 150 -28.17 5.13 4.39
CA GLY A 150 -27.62 4.38 5.52
C GLY A 150 -27.93 2.88 5.57
N GLU A 151 -28.64 2.30 4.57
CA GLU A 151 -28.91 0.86 4.54
C GLU A 151 -27.81 0.07 3.84
N LEU A 152 -27.19 0.61 2.76
CA LEU A 152 -26.14 -0.09 2.04
C LEU A 152 -24.84 -0.14 2.84
N ARG A 153 -24.23 -1.31 2.89
CA ARG A 153 -22.97 -1.58 3.61
C ARG A 153 -21.84 -1.80 2.62
N TYR A 154 -20.77 -1.04 2.76
CA TYR A 154 -19.57 -1.28 1.96
C TYR A 154 -18.40 -1.78 2.80
N GLY A 155 -17.63 -2.74 2.25
CA GLY A 155 -16.51 -3.37 2.92
C GLY A 155 -15.16 -2.77 2.54
N SER A 156 -14.22 -2.74 3.51
CA SER A 156 -12.82 -2.40 3.25
C SER A 156 -11.87 -3.17 4.19
N PRO A 157 -10.56 -3.25 3.89
CA PRO A 157 -9.58 -3.85 4.81
C PRO A 157 -9.26 -2.96 6.03
N GLY A 158 -10.04 -1.91 6.26
CA GLY A 158 -9.92 -1.03 7.42
C GLY A 158 -9.86 0.45 7.06
N ILE A 159 -10.05 1.27 8.09
CA ILE A 159 -10.08 2.73 7.99
C ILE A 159 -8.78 3.24 7.37
N GLY A 160 -8.86 4.26 6.50
CA GLY A 160 -7.73 4.84 5.78
C GLY A 160 -7.23 4.05 4.58
N SER A 161 -7.63 2.78 4.40
CA SER A 161 -7.28 2.01 3.20
C SER A 161 -7.87 2.61 1.92
N SER A 162 -7.24 2.38 0.75
CA SER A 162 -7.79 2.87 -0.52
C SER A 162 -9.24 2.45 -0.78
N PRO A 163 -9.68 1.22 -0.47
CA PRO A 163 -11.10 0.83 -0.54
C PRO A 163 -12.02 1.64 0.38
N HIS A 164 -11.61 1.94 1.61
CA HIS A 164 -12.37 2.81 2.51
C HIS A 164 -12.51 4.22 1.93
N LEU A 165 -11.39 4.80 1.47
CA LEU A 165 -11.37 6.13 0.88
C LEU A 165 -12.22 6.23 -0.38
N ALA A 166 -12.23 5.17 -1.22
CA ALA A 166 -13.08 5.09 -2.38
C ALA A 166 -14.57 5.11 -2.00
N GLY A 167 -14.95 4.40 -0.94
CA GLY A 167 -16.32 4.43 -0.40
C GLY A 167 -16.71 5.81 0.12
N GLU A 168 -15.86 6.43 0.94
CA GLU A 168 -16.13 7.76 1.50
C GLU A 168 -16.13 8.86 0.43
N MET A 169 -15.23 8.77 -0.56
CA MET A 169 -15.22 9.67 -1.70
C MET A 169 -16.51 9.53 -2.52
N LEU A 170 -16.98 8.31 -2.76
CA LEU A 170 -18.24 8.06 -3.46
C LEU A 170 -19.42 8.66 -2.68
N LYS A 171 -19.51 8.44 -1.36
CA LYS A 171 -20.54 9.03 -0.49
C LYS A 171 -20.56 10.54 -0.64
N SER A 172 -19.42 11.18 -0.48
CA SER A 172 -19.29 12.64 -0.53
C SER A 172 -19.63 13.23 -1.90
N MET A 173 -19.06 12.66 -2.98
CA MET A 173 -19.25 13.22 -4.33
C MET A 173 -20.63 12.97 -4.90
N ALA A 174 -21.25 11.83 -4.59
CA ALA A 174 -22.58 11.47 -5.09
C ALA A 174 -23.73 11.90 -4.16
N GLY A 175 -23.43 12.44 -2.97
CA GLY A 175 -24.43 12.86 -1.98
C GLY A 175 -25.28 11.67 -1.50
N ILE A 176 -24.65 10.53 -1.21
CA ILE A 176 -25.30 9.30 -0.73
C ILE A 176 -24.78 8.93 0.66
N ASP A 177 -25.57 8.15 1.39
CA ASP A 177 -25.16 7.59 2.67
C ASP A 177 -25.05 6.06 2.62
N MET A 178 -23.94 5.52 3.17
CA MET A 178 -23.64 4.10 3.25
C MET A 178 -22.85 3.81 4.53
N VAL A 179 -23.03 2.62 5.09
CA VAL A 179 -22.33 2.17 6.30
C VAL A 179 -21.02 1.50 5.94
N HIS A 180 -19.92 1.94 6.53
CA HIS A 180 -18.63 1.29 6.38
C HIS A 180 -18.50 0.06 7.30
N VAL A 181 -18.06 -1.08 6.74
CA VAL A 181 -17.73 -2.30 7.48
C VAL A 181 -16.24 -2.58 7.33
N ALA A 182 -15.49 -2.44 8.42
CA ALA A 182 -14.04 -2.63 8.43
C ALA A 182 -13.66 -4.08 8.70
N TYR A 183 -12.78 -4.62 7.87
CA TYR A 183 -12.19 -5.97 7.97
C TYR A 183 -10.66 -5.88 8.18
N LYS A 184 -10.02 -7.05 8.43
CA LYS A 184 -8.56 -7.15 8.58
C LYS A 184 -7.83 -7.42 7.25
N GLY A 185 -8.57 -7.58 6.15
CA GLY A 185 -8.03 -7.85 4.81
C GLY A 185 -9.06 -8.31 3.81
N SER A 186 -8.65 -8.49 2.55
CA SER A 186 -9.53 -8.84 1.44
C SER A 186 -10.25 -10.20 1.57
N PRO A 187 -9.67 -11.26 2.14
CA PRO A 187 -10.39 -12.53 2.23
C PRO A 187 -11.70 -12.43 3.01
N GLN A 188 -11.71 -11.69 4.13
CA GLN A 188 -12.89 -11.60 5.00
C GLN A 188 -14.04 -10.85 4.32
N TYR A 189 -13.79 -9.66 3.76
CA TYR A 189 -14.86 -8.92 3.09
C TYR A 189 -15.36 -9.62 1.81
N THR A 190 -14.51 -10.39 1.14
CA THR A 190 -14.92 -11.18 -0.04
C THR A 190 -15.93 -12.25 0.34
N VAL A 191 -15.71 -12.96 1.45
CA VAL A 191 -16.67 -13.97 1.97
C VAL A 191 -18.00 -13.31 2.31
N ASP A 192 -17.99 -12.18 2.99
CA ASP A 192 -19.21 -11.48 3.38
C ASP A 192 -19.94 -10.83 2.19
N LEU A 193 -19.20 -10.37 1.18
CA LEU A 193 -19.78 -9.88 -0.08
C LEU A 193 -20.48 -11.03 -0.85
N LEU A 194 -19.84 -12.19 -0.95
CA LEU A 194 -20.42 -13.38 -1.58
C LEU A 194 -21.68 -13.87 -0.86
N ALA A 195 -21.71 -13.71 0.46
CA ALA A 195 -22.85 -14.07 1.30
C ALA A 195 -23.95 -12.98 1.36
N GLY A 196 -23.75 -11.82 0.73
CA GLY A 196 -24.68 -10.69 0.79
C GLY A 196 -24.78 -10.02 2.16
N ARG A 197 -23.77 -10.21 3.04
CA ARG A 197 -23.72 -9.54 4.35
C ARG A 197 -23.25 -8.10 4.24
N ILE A 198 -22.52 -7.77 3.18
CA ILE A 198 -22.24 -6.43 2.71
C ILE A 198 -22.67 -6.30 1.26
N ASP A 199 -22.96 -5.08 0.82
CA ASP A 199 -23.65 -4.80 -0.43
C ASP A 199 -22.69 -4.44 -1.57
N LEU A 200 -21.52 -3.87 -1.24
CA LEU A 200 -20.48 -3.56 -2.21
C LEU A 200 -19.08 -3.50 -1.61
N VAL A 201 -18.11 -3.59 -2.50
CA VAL A 201 -16.72 -3.19 -2.25
C VAL A 201 -16.20 -2.38 -3.44
N ILE A 202 -15.30 -1.43 -3.19
CA ILE A 202 -14.47 -0.79 -4.22
C ILE A 202 -13.04 -1.13 -3.86
N ALA A 203 -12.52 -2.23 -4.42
CA ALA A 203 -11.32 -2.85 -3.89
C ALA A 203 -10.45 -3.49 -4.99
N ALA A 204 -9.22 -3.83 -4.63
CA ALA A 204 -8.26 -4.47 -5.54
C ALA A 204 -8.81 -5.78 -6.13
N ALA A 205 -8.48 -6.03 -7.39
CA ALA A 205 -9.01 -7.11 -8.19
C ALA A 205 -8.68 -8.52 -7.65
N GLY A 206 -7.55 -8.72 -6.98
CA GLY A 206 -6.98 -10.03 -6.67
C GLY A 206 -7.94 -11.03 -6.05
N ALA A 207 -8.65 -10.65 -4.98
CA ALA A 207 -9.62 -11.54 -4.34
C ALA A 207 -11.00 -11.57 -5.05
N LEU A 208 -11.27 -10.65 -5.97
CA LEU A 208 -12.59 -10.48 -6.60
C LEU A 208 -12.68 -11.11 -8.00
N LEU A 209 -11.60 -11.05 -8.79
CA LEU A 209 -11.58 -11.50 -10.18
C LEU A 209 -12.06 -12.95 -10.39
N PRO A 210 -11.68 -13.96 -9.59
CA PRO A 210 -12.18 -15.32 -9.76
C PRO A 210 -13.70 -15.42 -9.58
N HIS A 211 -14.25 -14.61 -8.68
CA HIS A 211 -15.68 -14.57 -8.40
C HIS A 211 -16.47 -13.77 -9.45
N ILE A 212 -15.87 -12.72 -10.01
CA ILE A 212 -16.42 -11.98 -11.14
C ILE A 212 -16.46 -12.87 -12.38
N LYS A 213 -15.34 -13.53 -12.71
CA LYS A 213 -15.27 -14.46 -13.86
C LYS A 213 -16.25 -15.63 -13.77
N SER A 214 -16.54 -16.10 -12.57
CA SER A 214 -17.52 -17.19 -12.32
C SER A 214 -18.96 -16.68 -12.16
N GLY A 215 -19.23 -15.39 -12.31
CA GLY A 215 -20.56 -14.79 -12.17
C GLY A 215 -21.12 -14.75 -10.73
N ARG A 216 -20.31 -15.10 -9.75
CA ARG A 216 -20.70 -15.02 -8.32
C ARG A 216 -20.66 -13.61 -7.76
N LEU A 217 -19.97 -12.70 -8.43
CA LEU A 217 -19.96 -11.27 -8.17
C LEU A 217 -20.17 -10.52 -9.48
N ARG A 218 -20.74 -9.33 -9.39
CA ARG A 218 -20.97 -8.43 -10.54
C ARG A 218 -20.02 -7.24 -10.42
N LEU A 219 -19.22 -7.04 -11.47
CA LEU A 219 -18.40 -5.84 -11.66
C LEU A 219 -19.28 -4.73 -12.25
N LEU A 220 -19.33 -3.58 -11.58
CA LEU A 220 -20.08 -2.41 -12.04
C LEU A 220 -19.18 -1.40 -12.75
N ALA A 221 -17.99 -1.15 -12.23
CA ALA A 221 -17.06 -0.15 -12.75
C ALA A 221 -15.64 -0.34 -12.24
N VAL A 222 -14.68 0.33 -12.90
CA VAL A 222 -13.32 0.57 -12.39
C VAL A 222 -13.20 1.96 -11.78
N SER A 223 -12.29 2.14 -10.82
CA SER A 223 -12.14 3.39 -10.06
C SER A 223 -11.20 4.43 -10.68
N THR A 224 -10.63 4.11 -11.83
CA THR A 224 -9.70 4.99 -12.58
C THR A 224 -10.43 6.09 -13.35
N ALA A 225 -9.72 7.17 -13.68
CA ALA A 225 -10.27 8.28 -14.46
C ALA A 225 -10.68 7.84 -15.89
N ALA A 226 -9.89 6.93 -16.51
CA ALA A 226 -10.16 6.32 -17.80
C ALA A 226 -10.39 4.81 -17.64
N ARG A 227 -11.04 4.18 -18.62
CA ARG A 227 -11.26 2.74 -18.64
C ARG A 227 -9.94 1.98 -18.68
N ASP A 228 -9.92 0.83 -18.02
CA ASP A 228 -8.77 -0.06 -18.00
C ASP A 228 -8.61 -0.72 -19.39
N PRO A 229 -7.45 -0.61 -20.05
CA PRO A 229 -7.21 -1.27 -21.32
C PRO A 229 -7.38 -2.80 -21.29
N ALA A 230 -7.18 -3.42 -20.09
CA ALA A 230 -7.44 -4.85 -19.91
C ALA A 230 -8.93 -5.20 -19.76
N MET A 231 -9.78 -4.20 -19.55
CA MET A 231 -11.24 -4.34 -19.35
C MET A 231 -11.99 -3.20 -20.06
N PRO A 232 -11.86 -3.03 -21.40
CA PRO A 232 -12.35 -1.86 -22.12
C PRO A 232 -13.88 -1.69 -22.10
N ASP A 233 -14.61 -2.79 -21.90
CA ASP A 233 -16.07 -2.79 -21.81
C ASP A 233 -16.60 -2.38 -20.43
N VAL A 234 -15.72 -2.34 -19.41
CA VAL A 234 -16.10 -1.95 -18.05
C VAL A 234 -16.05 -0.43 -17.92
N PRO A 235 -17.16 0.25 -17.56
CA PRO A 235 -17.16 1.69 -17.39
C PRO A 235 -16.32 2.11 -16.18
N THR A 236 -15.99 3.40 -16.10
CA THR A 236 -15.40 3.98 -14.91
C THR A 236 -16.48 4.53 -13.97
N VAL A 237 -16.17 4.61 -12.66
CA VAL A 237 -17.03 5.36 -11.72
C VAL A 237 -17.11 6.83 -12.14
N ASN A 238 -16.03 7.39 -12.70
CA ASN A 238 -15.94 8.76 -13.19
C ASN A 238 -17.00 9.09 -14.27
N GLU A 239 -17.41 8.12 -15.09
CA GLU A 239 -18.48 8.31 -16.09
C GLU A 239 -19.84 8.62 -15.45
N SER A 240 -20.07 8.20 -14.19
CA SER A 240 -21.30 8.45 -13.42
C SER A 240 -21.13 9.51 -12.34
N VAL A 241 -19.91 9.67 -11.81
CA VAL A 241 -19.53 10.62 -10.75
C VAL A 241 -18.29 11.37 -11.22
N PRO A 242 -18.45 12.48 -11.97
CA PRO A 242 -17.32 13.22 -12.56
C PRO A 242 -16.28 13.66 -11.54
N GLY A 243 -15.01 13.38 -11.82
CA GLY A 243 -13.89 13.66 -10.94
C GLY A 243 -13.56 12.52 -9.95
N PHE A 244 -14.31 11.41 -9.96
CA PHE A 244 -13.97 10.26 -9.13
C PHE A 244 -12.76 9.52 -9.70
N GLU A 245 -11.69 9.47 -8.92
CA GLU A 245 -10.48 8.71 -9.26
C GLU A 245 -9.77 8.24 -8.00
N VAL A 246 -9.69 6.92 -7.82
CA VAL A 246 -8.95 6.28 -6.74
C VAL A 246 -8.14 5.11 -7.30
N ALA A 247 -6.82 5.17 -7.14
CA ALA A 247 -5.91 4.06 -7.41
C ALA A 247 -5.24 3.62 -6.12
N GLY A 248 -4.96 2.33 -6.01
CA GLY A 248 -4.12 1.80 -4.95
C GLY A 248 -2.66 1.76 -5.38
N TRP A 249 -1.77 1.90 -4.43
CA TRP A 249 -0.35 1.68 -4.62
C TRP A 249 0.26 0.95 -3.42
N PHE A 250 1.34 0.24 -3.69
CA PHE A 250 2.11 -0.50 -2.70
C PHE A 250 3.59 -0.27 -2.94
N GLY A 251 4.33 -0.08 -1.89
CA GLY A 251 5.77 0.12 -1.98
C GLY A 251 6.50 -0.50 -0.81
N LEU A 252 7.79 -0.73 -0.95
CA LEU A 252 8.62 -1.21 0.13
C LEU A 252 9.32 -0.04 0.81
N LEU A 253 9.23 0.01 2.14
CA LEU A 253 9.86 1.01 2.99
C LEU A 253 10.68 0.31 4.08
N THR A 254 11.68 1.01 4.60
CA THR A 254 12.45 0.62 5.78
C THR A 254 12.41 1.73 6.82
N THR A 255 12.96 1.48 8.00
CA THR A 255 13.05 2.46 9.10
C THR A 255 13.85 3.67 8.66
N ALA A 256 13.43 4.87 9.07
CA ALA A 256 14.16 6.11 8.80
C ALA A 256 15.59 6.05 9.37
N GLY A 257 16.56 6.58 8.62
CA GLY A 257 17.96 6.53 9.01
C GLY A 257 18.69 5.25 8.59
N THR A 258 18.02 4.30 7.88
CA THR A 258 18.71 3.17 7.26
C THR A 258 19.81 3.67 6.32
N PRO A 259 21.06 3.14 6.42
CA PRO A 259 22.19 3.63 5.61
C PRO A 259 21.91 3.55 4.10
N ALA A 260 22.29 4.59 3.37
CA ALA A 260 22.08 4.67 1.93
C ALA A 260 22.61 3.46 1.14
N PRO A 261 23.78 2.88 1.45
CA PRO A 261 24.25 1.67 0.76
C PRO A 261 23.30 0.47 0.94
N VAL A 262 22.66 0.32 2.10
CA VAL A 262 21.67 -0.74 2.37
C VAL A 262 20.39 -0.49 1.55
N VAL A 263 19.89 0.75 1.56
CA VAL A 263 18.71 1.15 0.77
C VAL A 263 18.94 0.90 -0.72
N ASN A 264 20.13 1.30 -1.23
CA ASN A 264 20.47 1.10 -2.63
C ASN A 264 20.59 -0.38 -3.01
N LYS A 265 21.11 -1.23 -2.11
CA LYS A 265 21.18 -2.68 -2.35
C LYS A 265 19.79 -3.31 -2.37
N LEU A 266 18.91 -2.94 -1.43
CA LEU A 266 17.51 -3.35 -1.44
C LEU A 266 16.81 -2.89 -2.73
N PHE A 267 16.98 -1.63 -3.12
CA PHE A 267 16.39 -1.04 -4.32
C PHE A 267 16.82 -1.81 -5.58
N ALA A 268 18.13 -2.00 -5.79
CA ALA A 268 18.65 -2.66 -6.98
C ALA A 268 18.11 -4.10 -7.13
N GLU A 269 18.06 -4.85 -6.03
CA GLU A 269 17.55 -6.22 -6.05
C GLU A 269 16.04 -6.28 -6.29
N LEU A 270 15.27 -5.38 -5.68
CA LEU A 270 13.83 -5.30 -5.91
C LEU A 270 13.49 -4.93 -7.35
N VAL A 271 14.23 -3.99 -7.96
CA VAL A 271 14.07 -3.64 -9.38
C VAL A 271 14.32 -4.85 -10.26
N ARG A 272 15.38 -5.63 -9.98
CA ARG A 272 15.69 -6.86 -10.70
C ARG A 272 14.53 -7.87 -10.57
N ILE A 273 14.07 -8.14 -9.35
CA ILE A 273 13.00 -9.11 -9.06
C ILE A 273 11.68 -8.69 -9.71
N LEU A 274 11.29 -7.43 -9.60
CA LEU A 274 10.06 -6.91 -10.20
C LEU A 274 10.11 -6.86 -11.73
N GLY A 275 11.30 -6.89 -12.31
CA GLY A 275 11.54 -7.05 -13.75
C GLY A 275 11.29 -8.47 -14.27
N GLU A 276 11.33 -9.49 -13.40
CA GLU A 276 11.17 -10.90 -13.80
C GLU A 276 9.76 -11.19 -14.34
N PRO A 277 9.64 -11.85 -15.52
CA PRO A 277 8.33 -12.19 -16.10
C PRO A 277 7.45 -13.01 -15.15
N ALA A 278 8.03 -13.92 -14.38
CA ALA A 278 7.31 -14.75 -13.42
C ALA A 278 6.63 -13.91 -12.31
N VAL A 279 7.33 -12.89 -11.79
CA VAL A 279 6.79 -11.98 -10.76
C VAL A 279 5.72 -11.09 -11.36
N LYS A 280 5.97 -10.53 -12.56
CA LYS A 280 4.96 -9.72 -13.27
C LYS A 280 3.67 -10.50 -13.52
N ASN A 281 3.79 -11.75 -13.97
CA ASN A 281 2.64 -12.63 -14.20
C ASN A 281 1.88 -12.95 -12.90
N LEU A 282 2.59 -13.21 -11.79
CA LEU A 282 1.96 -13.43 -10.49
C LEU A 282 1.15 -12.21 -10.05
N TYR A 283 1.71 -11.00 -10.21
CA TYR A 283 1.03 -9.77 -9.86
C TYR A 283 -0.16 -9.48 -10.79
N ALA A 284 0.02 -9.65 -12.10
CA ALA A 284 -1.06 -9.48 -13.08
C ALA A 284 -2.25 -10.42 -12.80
N ASN A 285 -1.99 -11.69 -12.44
CA ASN A 285 -3.02 -12.66 -12.06
C ASN A 285 -3.78 -12.24 -10.79
N ALA A 286 -3.13 -11.45 -9.92
CA ALA A 286 -3.75 -10.84 -8.75
C ALA A 286 -4.39 -9.47 -9.04
N GLY A 287 -4.47 -9.03 -10.30
CA GLY A 287 -4.99 -7.72 -10.69
C GLY A 287 -4.13 -6.55 -10.25
N LEU A 288 -2.81 -6.76 -10.20
CA LEU A 288 -1.81 -5.78 -9.83
C LEU A 288 -0.87 -5.53 -11.00
N GLU A 289 -0.41 -4.33 -11.15
CA GLU A 289 0.64 -3.96 -12.10
C GLU A 289 1.96 -3.83 -11.35
N ALA A 290 2.94 -4.68 -11.69
CA ALA A 290 4.29 -4.55 -11.15
C ALA A 290 4.91 -3.24 -11.63
N THR A 291 5.16 -2.34 -10.72
CA THR A 291 5.65 -0.98 -11.02
C THR A 291 6.84 -0.67 -10.12
N VAL A 292 7.89 -0.09 -10.68
CA VAL A 292 9.06 0.37 -9.92
C VAL A 292 9.27 1.86 -10.13
N SER A 293 9.70 2.54 -9.08
CA SER A 293 10.20 3.93 -9.20
C SER A 293 11.60 3.92 -9.79
N ALA A 294 12.00 4.98 -10.51
CA ALA A 294 13.35 5.10 -11.07
C ALA A 294 14.43 5.24 -9.97
N SER A 295 14.04 5.63 -8.76
CA SER A 295 14.92 5.73 -7.59
C SER A 295 14.12 5.75 -6.28
N PRO A 296 14.79 5.51 -5.13
CA PRO A 296 14.18 5.75 -3.81
C PRO A 296 13.69 7.18 -3.61
N ALA A 297 14.39 8.16 -4.19
CA ALA A 297 14.01 9.58 -4.12
C ALA A 297 12.72 9.88 -4.90
N GLU A 298 12.53 9.25 -6.07
CA GLU A 298 11.29 9.36 -6.83
C GLU A 298 10.10 8.76 -6.05
N PHE A 299 10.29 7.60 -5.43
CA PHE A 299 9.23 7.02 -4.59
C PHE A 299 8.91 7.91 -3.38
N ALA A 300 9.92 8.54 -2.76
CA ALA A 300 9.69 9.53 -1.71
C ALA A 300 8.89 10.74 -2.21
N ALA A 301 9.16 11.21 -3.44
CA ALA A 301 8.40 12.30 -4.07
C ALA A 301 6.95 11.87 -4.36
N TYR A 302 6.75 10.65 -4.84
CA TYR A 302 5.42 10.07 -5.07
C TYR A 302 4.60 10.01 -3.77
N ILE A 303 5.17 9.52 -2.66
CA ILE A 303 4.47 9.50 -1.36
C ILE A 303 4.07 10.91 -0.91
N ARG A 304 4.92 11.93 -1.16
CA ARG A 304 4.58 13.33 -0.83
C ARG A 304 3.41 13.83 -1.67
N SER A 305 3.42 13.59 -2.99
CA SER A 305 2.31 14.00 -3.87
C SER A 305 1.00 13.31 -3.51
N GLU A 306 1.03 12.02 -3.17
CA GLU A 306 -0.14 11.29 -2.68
C GLU A 306 -0.68 11.89 -1.38
N ARG A 307 0.18 12.31 -0.46
CA ARG A 307 -0.25 12.99 0.77
C ARG A 307 -0.96 14.31 0.49
N GLU A 308 -0.42 15.13 -0.41
CA GLU A 308 -1.04 16.39 -0.80
C GLU A 308 -2.40 16.18 -1.48
N LYS A 309 -2.50 15.17 -2.36
CA LYS A 309 -3.74 14.75 -2.99
C LYS A 309 -4.77 14.34 -1.94
N TRP A 310 -4.42 13.41 -1.07
CA TRP A 310 -5.34 12.87 -0.07
C TRP A 310 -5.71 13.87 1.01
N ALA A 311 -4.82 14.81 1.38
CA ALA A 311 -5.17 15.90 2.30
C ALA A 311 -6.32 16.77 1.74
N LYS A 312 -6.30 17.06 0.42
CA LYS A 312 -7.39 17.77 -0.25
C LYS A 312 -8.68 16.96 -0.25
N VAL A 313 -8.60 15.66 -0.59
CA VAL A 313 -9.77 14.76 -0.64
C VAL A 313 -10.38 14.60 0.75
N VAL A 314 -9.59 14.29 1.78
CA VAL A 314 -10.04 14.14 3.18
C VAL A 314 -10.78 15.39 3.65
N LYS A 315 -10.23 16.58 3.34
CA LYS A 315 -10.85 17.85 3.70
C LYS A 315 -12.14 18.09 2.93
N ALA A 316 -12.15 17.90 1.62
CA ALA A 316 -13.32 18.14 0.75
C ALA A 316 -14.47 17.18 1.05
N ALA A 317 -14.17 15.90 1.28
CA ALA A 317 -15.14 14.86 1.60
C ALA A 317 -15.50 14.80 3.11
N ASN A 318 -14.91 15.69 3.94
CA ASN A 318 -15.08 15.71 5.39
C ASN A 318 -14.91 14.31 6.04
N ILE A 319 -13.95 13.53 5.52
CA ILE A 319 -13.70 12.18 6.02
C ILE A 319 -13.18 12.28 7.45
N ARG A 320 -13.88 11.65 8.37
CA ARG A 320 -13.52 11.58 9.80
C ARG A 320 -13.40 10.12 10.21
N ILE A 321 -12.51 9.86 11.15
CA ILE A 321 -12.48 8.59 11.90
C ILE A 321 -13.22 8.90 13.21
N GLU A 322 -14.31 8.20 13.44
CA GLU A 322 -14.99 8.19 14.74
C GLU A 322 -14.21 7.35 15.75
#